data_1c9f0a26eac67109fb7937103283bf8c
#
_entry.id   1c9f0a26eac67109fb7937103283bf8c
#
_cell.length_a   1.000
_cell.length_b   1.000
_cell.length_c   1.000
_cell.angle_alpha   90.00
_cell.angle_beta   90.00
_cell.angle_gamma   90.00
#
_symmetry.space_group_name_H-M   'P 1'
#
loop_
_entity.id
_entity.type
_entity.pdbx_description
1 polymer ?
#
loop_
_entity_poly.entity_id
_entity_poly.type
_entity_poly.pdbx_seq_one_letter_code
_entity_poly.pdbx_strand_id
1 'polypeptide(L)'
;MTNQSPTLEDLELMSNNYGVNIYSLFLKNICKTYDKFISQLYKNLEDIICRLEQNKKIRFKDEEDRLTEEILSFLSACGYDATHDSFHGGGHCDLLVKVNNFTWLGEAKIHRDYDYLIKGFNQLTTRYATGTDSCSQGSLIVYCKTKDTVSVVNEWKVRLKSIYGDSCICTDQCNYRPSFSFYSTHKHESSGIDYKIKHIFVVLHYDPKDVKN
;
A
#
# COMPACT_ATOMS: atom_id res chain seq x y z
N MET A 1 36.74 15.90 -3.80
CA MET A 1 35.47 16.10 -4.53
C MET A 1 34.46 16.63 -3.55
N THR A 2 34.11 17.90 -3.65
CA THR A 2 33.14 18.56 -2.76
C THR A 2 31.76 17.97 -2.99
N ASN A 3 31.23 17.33 -1.96
CA ASN A 3 29.84 16.78 -1.94
C ASN A 3 28.84 17.96 -1.83
N GLN A 4 28.76 18.81 -2.84
CA GLN A 4 27.70 19.81 -2.93
C GLN A 4 26.41 19.09 -3.41
N SER A 5 25.34 19.27 -2.68
CA SER A 5 24.00 18.85 -3.15
C SER A 5 23.68 19.61 -4.44
N PRO A 6 23.05 18.97 -5.43
CA PRO A 6 22.69 19.62 -6.68
C PRO A 6 21.80 20.84 -6.42
N THR A 7 22.02 21.90 -7.15
CA THR A 7 21.16 23.11 -7.14
C THR A 7 19.85 22.85 -7.87
N LEU A 8 18.88 23.76 -7.73
CA LEU A 8 17.62 23.67 -8.52
C LEU A 8 17.90 23.71 -10.03
N GLU A 9 18.86 24.54 -10.46
CA GLU A 9 19.27 24.63 -11.88
C GLU A 9 19.88 23.30 -12.37
N ASP A 10 20.70 22.64 -11.56
CA ASP A 10 21.25 21.31 -11.90
C ASP A 10 20.13 20.27 -12.05
N LEU A 11 19.11 20.33 -11.18
CA LEU A 11 17.97 19.41 -11.23
C LEU A 11 17.05 19.68 -12.45
N GLU A 12 16.82 20.95 -12.79
CA GLU A 12 16.08 21.34 -14.01
C GLU A 12 16.82 20.90 -15.27
N LEU A 13 18.14 21.08 -15.31
CA LEU A 13 19.00 20.65 -16.41
C LEU A 13 18.95 19.12 -16.58
N MET A 14 19.01 18.38 -15.48
CA MET A 14 18.88 16.91 -15.47
C MET A 14 17.51 16.46 -15.96
N SER A 15 16.44 17.12 -15.53
CA SER A 15 15.09 16.82 -15.97
C SER A 15 14.91 17.04 -17.47
N ASN A 16 15.36 18.19 -17.98
CA ASN A 16 15.17 18.59 -19.37
C ASN A 16 16.06 17.80 -20.35
N ASN A 17 17.31 17.52 -19.96
CA ASN A 17 18.27 16.88 -20.87
C ASN A 17 18.24 15.35 -20.83
N TYR A 18 17.81 14.75 -19.70
CA TYR A 18 17.87 13.31 -19.48
C TYR A 18 16.51 12.67 -19.17
N GLY A 19 15.42 13.46 -19.20
CA GLY A 19 14.07 12.96 -18.86
C GLY A 19 13.94 12.41 -17.43
N VAL A 20 14.81 12.89 -16.50
CA VAL A 20 14.84 12.41 -15.12
C VAL A 20 13.70 13.04 -14.33
N ASN A 21 12.87 12.23 -13.69
CA ASN A 21 11.85 12.73 -12.78
C ASN A 21 12.50 13.30 -11.51
N ILE A 22 12.41 14.62 -11.31
CA ILE A 22 12.99 15.34 -10.16
C ILE A 22 12.47 14.76 -8.84
N TYR A 23 11.18 14.40 -8.75
CA TYR A 23 10.61 13.79 -7.56
C TYR A 23 11.28 12.47 -7.21
N SER A 24 11.65 11.67 -8.22
CA SER A 24 12.40 10.42 -8.01
C SER A 24 13.77 10.66 -7.40
N LEU A 25 14.48 11.73 -7.81
CA LEU A 25 15.79 12.10 -7.22
C LEU A 25 15.65 12.52 -5.77
N PHE A 26 14.64 13.37 -5.45
CA PHE A 26 14.37 13.75 -4.06
C PHE A 26 13.99 12.55 -3.21
N LEU A 27 13.14 11.69 -3.71
CA LEU A 27 12.67 10.50 -3.02
C LEU A 27 13.81 9.53 -2.70
N LYS A 28 14.70 9.29 -3.66
CA LYS A 28 15.92 8.48 -3.48
C LYS A 28 16.85 9.06 -2.40
N ASN A 29 16.93 10.40 -2.30
CA ASN A 29 17.71 11.08 -1.26
C ASN A 29 17.06 11.01 0.13
N ILE A 30 15.75 11.04 0.21
CA ILE A 30 14.99 10.94 1.48
C ILE A 30 15.01 9.50 1.98
N CYS A 31 14.75 8.53 1.08
CA CYS A 31 14.61 7.10 1.40
C CYS A 31 15.97 6.39 1.46
N LYS A 32 16.85 6.82 2.38
CA LYS A 32 18.18 6.19 2.59
C LYS A 32 18.14 4.94 3.45
N THR A 33 17.04 4.69 4.16
CA THR A 33 16.80 3.48 4.95
C THR A 33 15.42 2.93 4.63
N TYR A 34 15.22 1.63 4.88
CA TYR A 34 13.94 0.98 4.65
C TYR A 34 12.80 1.64 5.43
N ASP A 35 13.04 2.01 6.70
CA ASP A 35 12.02 2.67 7.54
C ASP A 35 11.61 4.04 7.00
N LYS A 36 12.57 4.83 6.47
CA LYS A 36 12.26 6.12 5.82
C LYS A 36 11.45 5.92 4.54
N PHE A 37 11.79 4.90 3.74
CA PHE A 37 11.02 4.54 2.56
C PHE A 37 9.58 4.18 2.94
N ILE A 38 9.39 3.27 3.88
CA ILE A 38 8.06 2.82 4.33
C ILE A 38 7.24 3.97 4.95
N SER A 39 7.87 4.80 5.78
CA SER A 39 7.20 5.95 6.39
C SER A 39 6.70 6.94 5.34
N GLN A 40 7.52 7.27 4.34
CA GLN A 40 7.14 8.17 3.27
C GLN A 40 6.08 7.56 2.34
N LEU A 41 6.22 6.27 2.02
CA LEU A 41 5.24 5.55 1.20
C LEU A 41 3.86 5.53 1.86
N TYR A 42 3.78 5.20 3.15
CA TYR A 42 2.50 5.17 3.85
C TYR A 42 1.85 6.55 3.96
N LYS A 43 2.63 7.62 4.07
CA LYS A 43 2.10 8.99 4.00
C LYS A 43 1.46 9.28 2.64
N ASN A 44 2.15 8.95 1.56
CA ASN A 44 1.63 9.16 0.21
C ASN A 44 0.41 8.26 -0.08
N LEU A 45 0.39 7.03 0.45
CA LEU A 45 -0.79 6.15 0.37
C LEU A 45 -2.00 6.75 1.09
N GLU A 46 -1.82 7.36 2.26
CA GLU A 46 -2.94 8.05 2.93
C GLU A 46 -3.49 9.21 2.10
N ASP A 47 -2.61 9.99 1.45
CA ASP A 47 -3.02 11.11 0.60
C ASP A 47 -3.88 10.65 -0.58
N ILE A 48 -3.50 9.58 -1.28
CA ILE A 48 -4.29 9.04 -2.40
C ILE A 48 -5.57 8.38 -1.91
N ILE A 49 -5.55 7.66 -0.80
CA ILE A 49 -6.75 7.04 -0.22
C ILE A 49 -7.79 8.11 0.15
N CYS A 50 -7.36 9.20 0.78
CA CYS A 50 -8.24 10.33 1.07
C CYS A 50 -8.90 10.88 -0.20
N ARG A 51 -8.16 10.99 -1.32
CA ARG A 51 -8.70 11.43 -2.62
C ARG A 51 -9.72 10.44 -3.19
N LEU A 52 -9.45 9.13 -3.11
CA LEU A 52 -10.41 8.10 -3.54
C LEU A 52 -11.73 8.23 -2.76
N GLU A 53 -11.66 8.39 -1.43
CA GLU A 53 -12.83 8.53 -0.56
C GLU A 53 -13.61 9.84 -0.78
N GLN A 54 -12.93 10.95 -1.04
CA GLN A 54 -13.56 12.21 -1.41
C GLN A 54 -14.34 12.08 -2.73
N ASN A 55 -13.88 11.25 -3.65
CA ASN A 55 -14.49 10.99 -4.95
C ASN A 55 -15.35 9.71 -4.99
N LYS A 56 -15.78 9.18 -3.84
CA LYS A 56 -16.51 7.90 -3.73
C LYS A 56 -17.74 7.79 -4.62
N LYS A 57 -18.42 8.90 -4.93
CA LYS A 57 -19.56 8.94 -5.89
C LYS A 57 -19.18 8.36 -7.25
N ILE A 58 -17.97 8.62 -7.71
CA ILE A 58 -17.44 8.09 -8.98
C ILE A 58 -16.82 6.72 -8.73
N ARG A 59 -16.00 6.60 -7.70
CA ARG A 59 -15.18 5.41 -7.39
C ARG A 59 -15.99 4.19 -6.91
N PHE A 60 -17.21 4.40 -6.42
CA PHE A 60 -18.10 3.33 -6.00
C PHE A 60 -18.34 2.26 -7.09
N LYS A 61 -18.34 2.66 -8.37
CA LYS A 61 -18.57 1.76 -9.51
C LYS A 61 -17.28 1.15 -10.09
N ASP A 62 -16.11 1.69 -9.73
CA ASP A 62 -14.83 1.25 -10.28
C ASP A 62 -14.50 -0.17 -9.80
N GLU A 63 -13.93 -0.98 -10.68
CA GLU A 63 -13.42 -2.32 -10.36
C GLU A 63 -12.05 -2.23 -9.65
N GLU A 64 -11.59 -3.37 -9.12
CA GLU A 64 -10.38 -3.51 -8.30
C GLU A 64 -9.14 -2.95 -9.01
N ASP A 65 -8.91 -3.38 -10.25
CA ASP A 65 -7.76 -2.94 -11.05
C ASP A 65 -7.77 -1.43 -11.29
N ARG A 66 -8.94 -0.84 -11.56
CA ARG A 66 -9.07 0.59 -11.83
C ARG A 66 -8.70 1.44 -10.60
N LEU A 67 -9.12 1.01 -9.41
CA LEU A 67 -8.77 1.67 -8.14
C LEU A 67 -7.28 1.52 -7.83
N THR A 68 -6.74 0.34 -8.10
CA THR A 68 -5.32 0.01 -7.89
C THR A 68 -4.42 0.80 -8.83
N GLU A 69 -4.77 0.91 -10.09
CA GLU A 69 -4.06 1.73 -11.09
C GLU A 69 -4.02 3.21 -10.72
N GLU A 70 -5.08 3.75 -10.10
CA GLU A 70 -5.07 5.13 -9.64
C GLU A 70 -4.08 5.35 -8.49
N ILE A 71 -3.97 4.41 -7.57
CA ILE A 71 -2.97 4.44 -6.49
C ILE A 71 -1.56 4.41 -7.10
N LEU A 72 -1.29 3.49 -8.03
CA LEU A 72 0.03 3.34 -8.64
C LEU A 72 0.42 4.55 -9.49
N SER A 73 -0.52 5.11 -10.25
CA SER A 73 -0.32 6.34 -11.03
C SER A 73 0.06 7.52 -10.13
N PHE A 74 -0.60 7.66 -8.98
CA PHE A 74 -0.26 8.69 -8.00
C PHE A 74 1.14 8.47 -7.40
N LEU A 75 1.47 7.23 -7.02
CA LEU A 75 2.78 6.90 -6.47
C LEU A 75 3.89 7.12 -7.51
N SER A 76 3.65 6.78 -8.77
CA SER A 76 4.58 7.07 -9.88
C SER A 76 4.79 8.57 -10.05
N ALA A 77 3.73 9.37 -9.95
CA ALA A 77 3.83 10.85 -9.98
C ALA A 77 4.62 11.40 -8.78
N CYS A 78 4.58 10.72 -7.62
CA CYS A 78 5.43 11.04 -6.46
C CYS A 78 6.89 10.60 -6.61
N GLY A 79 7.26 9.94 -7.71
CA GLY A 79 8.64 9.53 -8.02
C GLY A 79 9.02 8.10 -7.63
N TYR A 80 8.05 7.28 -7.20
CA TYR A 80 8.28 5.84 -6.99
C TYR A 80 8.36 5.10 -8.32
N ASP A 81 9.13 4.01 -8.34
CA ASP A 81 8.99 2.96 -9.35
C ASP A 81 7.84 2.06 -8.90
N ALA A 82 6.64 2.36 -9.41
CA ALA A 82 5.39 1.73 -9.01
C ALA A 82 4.73 1.04 -10.21
N THR A 83 4.47 -0.28 -10.10
CA THR A 83 3.97 -1.11 -11.21
C THR A 83 2.85 -2.03 -10.75
N HIS A 84 1.89 -2.27 -11.66
CA HIS A 84 0.76 -3.20 -11.48
C HIS A 84 1.09 -4.58 -12.03
N ASP A 85 0.45 -5.62 -11.46
CA ASP A 85 0.51 -7.01 -11.91
C ASP A 85 1.94 -7.49 -12.21
N SER A 86 2.89 -7.08 -11.37
CA SER A 86 4.30 -7.34 -11.58
C SER A 86 4.72 -8.66 -10.94
N PHE A 87 5.47 -9.47 -11.70
CA PHE A 87 6.02 -10.71 -11.17
C PHE A 87 7.05 -10.43 -10.07
N HIS A 88 6.78 -10.94 -8.88
CA HIS A 88 7.69 -10.87 -7.74
C HIS A 88 7.59 -12.13 -6.88
N GLY A 89 8.72 -12.64 -6.42
CA GLY A 89 8.77 -13.90 -5.68
C GLY A 89 8.23 -15.08 -6.50
N GLY A 90 7.05 -15.55 -6.16
CA GLY A 90 6.39 -16.70 -6.81
C GLY A 90 5.10 -16.37 -7.55
N GLY A 91 4.83 -15.10 -7.88
CA GLY A 91 3.59 -14.72 -8.56
C GLY A 91 3.48 -13.23 -8.91
N HIS A 92 2.30 -12.83 -9.34
CA HIS A 92 1.99 -11.45 -9.71
C HIS A 92 1.32 -10.76 -8.52
N CYS A 93 1.90 -9.65 -8.04
CA CYS A 93 1.34 -8.82 -6.99
C CYS A 93 0.63 -7.59 -7.58
N ASP A 94 -0.46 -7.16 -6.96
CA ASP A 94 -1.26 -6.05 -7.47
C ASP A 94 -0.49 -4.72 -7.42
N LEU A 95 0.33 -4.50 -6.38
CA LEU A 95 1.16 -3.31 -6.25
C LEU A 95 2.60 -3.70 -5.90
N LEU A 96 3.53 -3.33 -6.78
CA LEU A 96 4.97 -3.39 -6.54
C LEU A 96 5.54 -1.98 -6.53
N VAL A 97 6.14 -1.54 -5.42
CA VAL A 97 6.70 -0.21 -5.26
C VAL A 97 8.16 -0.27 -4.84
N LYS A 98 9.03 0.42 -5.56
CA LYS A 98 10.48 0.43 -5.31
C LYS A 98 11.04 1.84 -5.19
N VAL A 99 12.05 1.97 -4.34
CA VAL A 99 12.95 3.14 -4.27
C VAL A 99 14.34 2.64 -3.89
N ASN A 100 15.37 2.99 -4.63
CA ASN A 100 16.71 2.46 -4.46
C ASN A 100 16.70 0.91 -4.55
N ASN A 101 17.21 0.24 -3.51
CA ASN A 101 17.15 -1.22 -3.35
C ASN A 101 16.00 -1.71 -2.45
N PHE A 102 15.12 -0.81 -2.03
CA PHE A 102 13.98 -1.12 -1.19
C PHE A 102 12.76 -1.48 -2.01
N THR A 103 12.02 -2.48 -1.53
CA THR A 103 10.80 -2.99 -2.15
C THR A 103 9.67 -3.04 -1.12
N TRP A 104 8.49 -2.67 -1.55
CA TRP A 104 7.25 -2.86 -0.82
C TRP A 104 6.21 -3.50 -1.74
N LEU A 105 5.39 -4.37 -1.18
CA LEU A 105 4.38 -5.14 -1.88
C LEU A 105 3.01 -4.84 -1.31
N GLY A 106 2.04 -4.69 -2.19
CA GLY A 106 0.63 -4.56 -1.84
C GLY A 106 -0.23 -5.56 -2.57
N GLU A 107 -1.27 -5.99 -1.89
CA GLU A 107 -2.39 -6.75 -2.45
C GLU A 107 -3.65 -5.94 -2.26
N ALA A 108 -4.47 -5.82 -3.29
CA ALA A 108 -5.70 -5.04 -3.27
C ALA A 108 -6.90 -5.94 -3.49
N LYS A 109 -7.96 -5.76 -2.70
CA LYS A 109 -9.20 -6.54 -2.82
C LYS A 109 -10.43 -5.66 -2.59
N ILE A 110 -11.43 -5.79 -3.46
CA ILE A 110 -12.78 -5.31 -3.13
C ILE A 110 -13.36 -6.26 -2.08
N HIS A 111 -13.84 -5.73 -0.95
CA HIS A 111 -14.51 -6.53 0.05
C HIS A 111 -15.83 -7.11 -0.50
N ARG A 112 -15.84 -8.41 -0.72
CA ARG A 112 -17.02 -9.23 -1.07
C ARG A 112 -17.38 -10.13 0.08
N ASP A 113 -16.40 -10.89 0.54
CA ASP A 113 -16.43 -11.80 1.67
C ASP A 113 -15.02 -11.91 2.28
N TYR A 114 -14.91 -12.55 3.44
CA TYR A 114 -13.64 -12.66 4.15
C TYR A 114 -12.72 -13.75 3.58
N ASP A 115 -13.25 -14.78 2.93
CA ASP A 115 -12.45 -15.84 2.31
C ASP A 115 -11.65 -15.25 1.13
N TYR A 116 -12.25 -14.28 0.42
CA TYR A 116 -11.56 -13.53 -0.63
C TYR A 116 -10.43 -12.67 -0.07
N LEU A 117 -10.64 -12.03 1.11
CA LEU A 117 -9.58 -11.28 1.79
C LEU A 117 -8.47 -12.20 2.30
N ILE A 118 -8.80 -13.39 2.85
CA ILE A 118 -7.83 -14.39 3.29
C ILE A 118 -6.98 -14.87 2.11
N LYS A 119 -7.60 -15.09 0.95
CA LYS A 119 -6.87 -15.45 -0.27
C LYS A 119 -5.83 -14.38 -0.64
N GLY A 120 -6.22 -13.10 -0.68
CA GLY A 120 -5.29 -11.98 -0.97
C GLY A 120 -4.19 -11.88 0.09
N PHE A 121 -4.55 -12.00 1.36
CA PHE A 121 -3.59 -11.99 2.46
C PHE A 121 -2.54 -13.11 2.32
N ASN A 122 -2.97 -14.33 2.00
CA ASN A 122 -2.07 -15.46 1.77
C ASN A 122 -1.20 -15.26 0.53
N GLN A 123 -1.73 -14.68 -0.56
CA GLN A 123 -0.93 -14.34 -1.73
C GLN A 123 0.20 -13.39 -1.35
N LEU A 124 -0.09 -12.34 -0.60
CA LEU A 124 0.91 -11.38 -0.14
C LEU A 124 1.97 -12.02 0.75
N THR A 125 1.56 -12.81 1.75
CA THR A 125 2.47 -13.32 2.80
C THR A 125 3.29 -14.52 2.39
N THR A 126 2.75 -15.40 1.53
CA THR A 126 3.39 -16.68 1.21
C THR A 126 3.91 -16.77 -0.22
N ARG A 127 3.41 -15.92 -1.13
CA ARG A 127 3.76 -16.01 -2.54
C ARG A 127 4.69 -14.89 -3.00
N TYR A 128 4.47 -13.65 -2.54
CA TYR A 128 5.19 -12.47 -3.03
C TYR A 128 6.27 -12.00 -2.07
N ALA A 129 6.01 -12.03 -0.77
CA ALA A 129 6.95 -11.57 0.24
C ALA A 129 8.28 -12.34 0.15
N THR A 130 9.38 -11.61 0.20
CA THR A 130 10.74 -12.22 0.30
C THR A 130 11.25 -12.22 1.73
N GLY A 131 10.65 -11.40 2.62
CA GLY A 131 11.01 -11.34 4.03
C GLY A 131 12.49 -11.01 4.25
N THR A 132 13.03 -10.04 3.51
CA THR A 132 14.40 -9.55 3.66
C THR A 132 14.41 -8.17 4.29
N ASP A 133 15.56 -7.68 4.79
CA ASP A 133 15.69 -6.35 5.40
C ASP A 133 15.26 -5.21 4.47
N SER A 134 15.32 -5.43 3.17
CA SER A 134 14.87 -4.46 2.15
C SER A 134 13.44 -4.70 1.63
N CYS A 135 12.74 -5.73 2.16
CA CYS A 135 11.38 -6.10 1.77
C CYS A 135 10.69 -6.88 2.92
N SER A 136 10.52 -6.22 4.07
CA SER A 136 9.93 -6.83 5.28
C SER A 136 8.56 -6.23 5.67
N GLN A 137 7.98 -5.39 4.80
CA GLN A 137 6.65 -4.83 5.01
C GLN A 137 5.84 -4.82 3.73
N GLY A 138 4.50 -4.92 3.89
CA GLY A 138 3.54 -4.83 2.81
C GLY A 138 2.19 -4.30 3.28
N SER A 139 1.20 -4.27 2.39
CA SER A 139 -0.18 -3.94 2.77
C SER A 139 -1.21 -4.80 2.07
N LEU A 140 -2.30 -5.06 2.79
CA LEU A 140 -3.56 -5.49 2.20
C LEU A 140 -4.48 -4.26 2.13
N ILE A 141 -4.79 -3.82 0.92
CA ILE A 141 -5.69 -2.69 0.66
C ILE A 141 -7.08 -3.25 0.36
N VAL A 142 -8.08 -2.85 1.16
CA VAL A 142 -9.45 -3.39 1.05
C VAL A 142 -10.40 -2.27 0.65
N TYR A 143 -10.95 -2.32 -0.55
CA TYR A 143 -11.95 -1.37 -1.03
C TYR A 143 -13.33 -1.76 -0.51
N CYS A 144 -13.88 -0.98 0.43
CA CYS A 144 -15.17 -1.23 1.05
C CYS A 144 -16.29 -0.43 0.37
N LYS A 145 -17.10 -1.11 -0.44
CA LYS A 145 -18.29 -0.55 -1.10
C LYS A 145 -19.58 -0.85 -0.32
N THR A 146 -19.47 -1.56 0.78
CA THR A 146 -20.58 -1.87 1.70
C THR A 146 -20.69 -0.85 2.83
N LYS A 147 -21.84 -0.75 3.48
CA LYS A 147 -22.05 0.05 4.69
C LYS A 147 -21.19 -0.49 5.83
N ASP A 148 -20.89 0.42 6.79
CA ASP A 148 -20.23 0.07 8.05
C ASP A 148 -18.87 -0.62 7.88
N THR A 149 -17.93 0.10 7.29
CA THR A 149 -16.54 -0.36 7.13
C THR A 149 -15.87 -0.70 8.47
N VAL A 150 -16.26 -0.04 9.59
CA VAL A 150 -15.68 -0.33 10.91
C VAL A 150 -16.01 -1.77 11.33
N SER A 151 -17.23 -2.23 11.11
CA SER A 151 -17.62 -3.63 11.37
C SER A 151 -16.81 -4.60 10.50
N VAL A 152 -16.53 -4.25 9.23
CA VAL A 152 -15.66 -5.05 8.36
C VAL A 152 -14.24 -5.16 8.93
N VAL A 153 -13.68 -4.05 9.40
CA VAL A 153 -12.34 -4.02 10.03
C VAL A 153 -12.29 -4.92 11.27
N ASN A 154 -13.28 -4.79 12.15
CA ASN A 154 -13.33 -5.54 13.41
C ASN A 154 -13.46 -7.04 13.16
N GLU A 155 -14.37 -7.45 12.28
CA GLU A 155 -14.52 -8.86 11.89
C GLU A 155 -13.25 -9.42 11.23
N TRP A 156 -12.58 -8.63 10.40
CA TRP A 156 -11.31 -9.04 9.79
C TRP A 156 -10.22 -9.33 10.82
N LYS A 157 -10.09 -8.48 11.85
CA LYS A 157 -9.16 -8.73 12.97
C LYS A 157 -9.48 -10.02 13.70
N VAL A 158 -10.78 -10.29 13.96
CA VAL A 158 -11.22 -11.52 14.64
C VAL A 158 -10.85 -12.75 13.80
N ARG A 159 -11.06 -12.71 12.49
CA ARG A 159 -10.73 -13.82 11.58
C ARG A 159 -9.23 -14.06 11.46
N LEU A 160 -8.43 -13.01 11.32
CA LEU A 160 -6.98 -13.14 11.34
C LEU A 160 -6.49 -13.83 12.61
N LYS A 161 -7.00 -13.40 13.77
CA LYS A 161 -6.64 -14.03 15.05
C LYS A 161 -7.12 -15.48 15.14
N SER A 162 -8.30 -15.79 14.63
CA SER A 162 -8.85 -17.15 14.61
C SER A 162 -8.04 -18.11 13.73
N ILE A 163 -7.52 -17.62 12.59
CA ILE A 163 -6.82 -18.46 11.60
C ILE A 163 -5.34 -18.62 11.96
N TYR A 164 -4.68 -17.53 12.36
CA TYR A 164 -3.22 -17.48 12.54
C TYR A 164 -2.82 -17.49 14.02
N GLY A 165 -3.78 -17.39 14.95
CA GLY A 165 -3.54 -17.47 16.39
C GLY A 165 -2.47 -16.49 16.87
N ASP A 166 -1.60 -16.97 17.77
CA ASP A 166 -0.50 -16.16 18.34
C ASP A 166 0.64 -15.88 17.34
N SER A 167 0.64 -16.55 16.18
CA SER A 167 1.59 -16.21 15.10
C SER A 167 1.27 -14.89 14.41
N CYS A 168 0.06 -14.36 14.62
CA CYS A 168 -0.38 -13.07 14.10
C CYS A 168 -0.57 -12.06 15.24
N ILE A 169 0.36 -11.13 15.39
CA ILE A 169 0.24 -10.04 16.36
C ILE A 169 -0.44 -8.85 15.67
N CYS A 170 -1.69 -8.56 16.05
CA CYS A 170 -2.40 -7.38 15.57
C CYS A 170 -2.20 -6.20 16.50
N THR A 171 -1.84 -5.04 15.95
CA THR A 171 -1.68 -3.79 16.71
C THR A 171 -2.48 -2.66 16.07
N ASP A 172 -3.19 -1.87 16.89
CA ASP A 172 -4.00 -0.72 16.45
C ASP A 172 -3.18 0.59 16.35
N GLN A 173 -1.86 0.53 16.49
CA GLN A 173 -0.97 1.70 16.44
C GLN A 173 -0.82 2.23 15.01
N CYS A 174 -1.92 2.72 14.43
CA CYS A 174 -1.89 3.44 13.18
C CYS A 174 -2.21 4.91 13.45
N ASN A 175 -1.23 5.81 13.35
CA ASN A 175 -1.40 7.25 13.57
C ASN A 175 -2.34 7.88 12.53
N TYR A 176 -2.42 7.28 11.35
CA TYR A 176 -3.33 7.68 10.28
C TYR A 176 -4.50 6.70 10.25
N ARG A 177 -5.73 7.17 10.22
CA ARG A 177 -6.94 6.35 10.04
C ARG A 177 -7.09 5.18 11.05
N PRO A 178 -7.04 5.41 12.37
CA PRO A 178 -7.04 4.32 13.37
C PRO A 178 -8.29 3.43 13.33
N SER A 179 -9.43 3.94 12.85
CA SER A 179 -10.67 3.15 12.68
C SER A 179 -10.66 2.29 11.41
N PHE A 180 -9.79 2.58 10.44
CA PHE A 180 -9.78 1.95 9.12
C PHE A 180 -8.43 1.33 8.75
N SER A 181 -7.48 1.31 9.69
CA SER A 181 -6.17 0.71 9.48
C SER A 181 -5.60 0.12 10.75
N PHE A 182 -4.89 -0.99 10.61
CA PHE A 182 -4.14 -1.61 11.69
C PHE A 182 -2.94 -2.38 11.11
N TYR A 183 -2.07 -2.87 11.97
CA TYR A 183 -0.94 -3.70 11.55
C TYR A 183 -1.10 -5.13 12.08
N SER A 184 -0.61 -6.09 11.30
CA SER A 184 -0.30 -7.44 11.77
C SER A 184 1.16 -7.77 11.47
N THR A 185 1.76 -8.61 12.31
CA THR A 185 3.14 -9.06 12.16
C THR A 185 3.16 -10.58 12.13
N HIS A 186 3.88 -11.14 11.18
CA HIS A 186 3.98 -12.57 10.95
C HIS A 186 5.44 -12.96 10.79
N LYS A 187 5.83 -14.16 11.23
CA LYS A 187 7.13 -14.73 10.85
C LYS A 187 7.07 -15.14 9.38
N HIS A 188 7.98 -14.62 8.58
CA HIS A 188 8.15 -15.08 7.21
C HIS A 188 8.81 -16.45 7.20
N GLU A 189 8.13 -17.46 6.62
CA GLU A 189 8.52 -18.86 6.74
C GLU A 189 9.93 -19.15 6.24
N SER A 190 10.33 -18.56 5.11
CA SER A 190 11.62 -18.85 4.50
C SER A 190 12.79 -18.10 5.13
N SER A 191 12.60 -16.82 5.54
CA SER A 191 13.69 -16.00 6.07
C SER A 191 13.76 -15.97 7.59
N GLY A 192 12.65 -16.27 8.28
CA GLY A 192 12.54 -16.14 9.74
C GLY A 192 12.44 -14.69 10.24
N ILE A 193 12.43 -13.69 9.33
CA ILE A 193 12.27 -12.27 9.68
C ILE A 193 10.78 -11.96 9.90
N ASP A 194 10.50 -10.99 10.78
CA ASP A 194 9.15 -10.50 10.98
C ASP A 194 8.70 -9.71 9.76
N TYR A 195 7.60 -10.16 9.12
CA TYR A 195 6.96 -9.47 8.02
C TYR A 195 5.74 -8.71 8.52
N LYS A 196 5.78 -7.39 8.40
CA LYS A 196 4.73 -6.50 8.91
C LYS A 196 3.77 -6.10 7.80
N ILE A 197 2.48 -6.30 8.02
CA ILE A 197 1.43 -5.96 7.06
C ILE A 197 0.57 -4.84 7.62
N LYS A 198 0.42 -3.76 6.86
CA LYS A 198 -0.57 -2.72 7.11
C LYS A 198 -1.86 -3.10 6.41
N HIS A 199 -2.93 -3.32 7.17
CA HIS A 199 -4.28 -3.49 6.63
C HIS A 199 -4.92 -2.12 6.49
N ILE A 200 -5.36 -1.77 5.27
CA ILE A 200 -5.91 -0.46 4.93
C ILE A 200 -7.29 -0.64 4.32
N PHE A 201 -8.32 -0.07 4.95
CA PHE A 201 -9.70 -0.14 4.46
C PHE A 201 -10.11 1.20 3.88
N VAL A 202 -10.45 1.21 2.60
CA VAL A 202 -10.85 2.40 1.83
C VAL A 202 -12.37 2.48 1.80
N VAL A 203 -12.94 3.58 2.32
CA VAL A 203 -14.40 3.74 2.47
C VAL A 203 -15.01 4.29 1.18
N LEU A 204 -15.56 3.42 0.35
CA LEU A 204 -16.12 3.77 -0.96
C LEU A 204 -17.65 3.64 -1.04
N HIS A 205 -18.33 3.27 0.05
CA HIS A 205 -19.79 3.20 0.04
C HIS A 205 -20.41 4.57 -0.29
N TYR A 206 -21.35 4.58 -1.27
CA TYR A 206 -22.07 5.77 -1.70
C TYR A 206 -23.55 5.44 -1.91
N ASP A 207 -24.41 5.96 -1.04
CA ASP A 207 -25.87 5.80 -1.08
C ASP A 207 -26.53 7.05 -0.50
N PRO A 208 -26.54 8.18 -1.27
CA PRO A 208 -27.13 9.45 -0.81
C PRO A 208 -28.65 9.31 -0.68
N LYS A 209 -29.23 9.90 0.38
CA LYS A 209 -30.67 9.83 0.68
C LYS A 209 -31.49 10.96 0.05
N ASP A 210 -30.84 11.98 -0.46
CA ASP A 210 -31.41 13.18 -1.09
C ASP A 210 -31.62 13.02 -2.61
N VAL A 211 -31.00 11.99 -3.22
CA VAL A 211 -31.17 11.69 -4.65
C VAL A 211 -32.20 10.56 -4.79
N LYS A 212 -33.35 10.87 -5.43
CA LYS A 212 -34.29 9.85 -5.87
C LYS A 212 -33.68 9.14 -7.09
N ASN A 213 -33.46 7.84 -6.96
CA ASN A 213 -33.09 6.97 -8.10
C ASN A 213 -34.26 6.84 -9.09
#